data_4aadf7fafff642adf662bef16bbc996f
#
_entry.id   4aadf7fafff642adf662bef16bbc996f
#
_cell.length_a   1.000
_cell.length_b   1.000
_cell.length_c   1.000
_cell.angle_alpha   90.00
_cell.angle_beta   90.00
_cell.angle_gamma   90.00
#
_symmetry.space_group_name_H-M   'P 1'
#
loop_
_entity.id
_entity.type
_entity.pdbx_description
1 polymer ?
#
loop_
_entity_poly.entity_id
_entity_poly.type
_entity_poly.pdbx_seq_one_letter_code
_entity_poly.pdbx_strand_id
1 'polypeptide(L)'
;MSNPSIFQNPKSGSIKVDGTFQVVDAEGKVIKTVTDPKLCGCGLSQDKPFCDKSHANYVSIVTRMLEDARANAKAVTPVGVWNMRAYEIRKRSLENRLAVGENLIGVKFGGALLKSDSVEKCYEGIFGFLTDAMQIETELNLGSLIAPLAEAEVVFKLAKDLDRSISLEEVFDFVSHIAPGIEVFDCRYGAIDPYIDDAIADNACAGAIAIGTWVEAKSHDLTASEISIFVNESLNQKVSTKAIAGNPWQAVVNASEKLANAGVVLPAGSIIFSGSATNGIAMQPGKYRVEITGVGEVSFEAK
;
A
#
# COMPACT_ATOMS: atom_id res chain seq x y z
N MET A 1 12.69 -39.29 28.81
CA MET A 1 12.12 -37.92 28.80
C MET A 1 12.27 -37.41 27.36
N SER A 2 11.17 -37.00 26.73
CA SER A 2 11.25 -36.37 25.40
C SER A 2 12.01 -35.05 25.50
N ASN A 3 12.85 -34.76 24.52
CA ASN A 3 13.50 -33.45 24.48
C ASN A 3 12.44 -32.35 24.40
N PRO A 4 12.64 -31.20 25.08
CA PRO A 4 11.75 -30.07 24.94
C PRO A 4 11.70 -29.62 23.47
N SER A 5 10.51 -29.33 22.97
CA SER A 5 10.30 -28.91 21.58
C SER A 5 9.56 -27.57 21.51
N ILE A 6 9.84 -26.82 20.45
CA ILE A 6 9.16 -25.55 20.14
C ILE A 6 8.56 -25.68 18.74
N PHE A 7 7.28 -25.39 18.62
CA PHE A 7 6.55 -25.37 17.35
C PHE A 7 5.85 -24.03 17.17
N GLN A 8 6.13 -23.34 16.06
CA GLN A 8 5.40 -22.15 15.66
C GLN A 8 4.31 -22.52 14.65
N ASN A 9 3.07 -22.16 14.94
CA ASN A 9 1.97 -22.37 14.01
C ASN A 9 2.04 -21.32 12.89
N PRO A 10 2.27 -21.70 11.63
CA PRO A 10 2.42 -20.75 10.53
C PRO A 10 1.13 -19.97 10.21
N LYS A 11 -0.04 -20.49 10.62
CA LYS A 11 -1.33 -19.82 10.36
C LYS A 11 -1.70 -18.80 11.44
N SER A 12 -1.35 -19.07 12.70
CA SER A 12 -1.76 -18.22 13.83
C SER A 12 -0.61 -17.48 14.49
N GLY A 13 0.64 -17.84 14.15
CA GLY A 13 1.85 -17.34 14.79
C GLY A 13 2.04 -17.77 16.24
N SER A 14 1.07 -18.46 16.86
CA SER A 14 1.23 -18.94 18.23
C SER A 14 2.39 -19.93 18.32
N ILE A 15 3.17 -19.80 19.37
CA ILE A 15 4.31 -20.68 19.65
C ILE A 15 3.91 -21.66 20.74
N LYS A 16 3.87 -22.96 20.41
CA LYS A 16 3.68 -24.04 21.38
C LYS A 16 5.05 -24.49 21.88
N VAL A 17 5.17 -24.64 23.18
CA VAL A 17 6.39 -25.13 23.82
C VAL A 17 6.03 -26.35 24.65
N ASP A 18 6.65 -27.51 24.36
CA ASP A 18 6.39 -28.74 25.11
C ASP A 18 7.40 -28.87 26.25
N GLY A 19 6.92 -29.10 27.45
CA GLY A 19 7.72 -29.27 28.67
C GLY A 19 7.37 -28.25 29.76
N THR A 20 8.09 -28.33 30.89
CA THR A 20 7.92 -27.41 32.02
C THR A 20 9.02 -26.36 31.98
N PHE A 21 8.61 -25.09 32.05
CA PHE A 21 9.50 -23.93 31.93
C PHE A 21 9.26 -22.95 33.08
N GLN A 22 10.33 -22.25 33.46
CA GLN A 22 10.25 -21.13 34.38
C GLN A 22 10.27 -19.81 33.60
N VAL A 23 9.30 -18.96 33.85
CA VAL A 23 9.31 -17.57 33.40
C VAL A 23 10.01 -16.76 34.48
N VAL A 24 11.04 -16.04 34.10
CA VAL A 24 11.86 -15.23 35.03
C VAL A 24 11.79 -13.75 34.64
N ASP A 25 12.00 -12.85 35.59
CA ASP A 25 12.21 -11.41 35.33
C ASP A 25 13.63 -11.12 34.81
N ALA A 26 13.92 -9.85 34.58
CA ALA A 26 15.22 -9.41 34.06
C ALA A 26 16.38 -9.72 35.04
N GLU A 27 16.09 -9.88 36.31
CA GLU A 27 17.03 -10.21 37.36
C GLU A 27 17.20 -11.73 37.58
N GLY A 28 16.46 -12.55 36.80
CA GLY A 28 16.49 -14.02 36.84
C GLY A 28 15.63 -14.64 37.92
N LYS A 29 14.79 -13.87 38.61
CA LYS A 29 13.86 -14.39 39.63
C LYS A 29 12.67 -15.05 38.95
N VAL A 30 12.30 -16.25 39.39
CA VAL A 30 11.15 -17.01 38.88
C VAL A 30 9.85 -16.27 39.22
N ILE A 31 9.15 -15.85 38.18
CA ILE A 31 7.80 -15.25 38.27
C ILE A 31 6.75 -16.35 38.31
N LYS A 32 6.91 -17.37 37.43
CA LYS A 32 5.92 -18.41 37.23
C LYS A 32 6.55 -19.68 36.64
N THR A 33 6.06 -20.85 37.05
CA THR A 33 6.38 -22.13 36.39
C THR A 33 5.16 -22.57 35.58
N VAL A 34 5.35 -22.95 34.34
CA VAL A 34 4.29 -23.33 33.38
C VAL A 34 4.66 -24.61 32.65
N THR A 35 3.67 -25.44 32.36
CA THR A 35 3.85 -26.68 31.60
C THR A 35 3.11 -26.56 30.28
N ASP A 36 3.78 -26.93 29.18
CA ASP A 36 3.25 -26.89 27.80
C ASP A 36 2.61 -25.55 27.43
N PRO A 37 3.28 -24.40 27.71
CA PRO A 37 2.68 -23.11 27.46
C PRO A 37 2.50 -22.85 25.97
N LYS A 38 1.46 -22.06 25.63
CA LYS A 38 1.36 -21.39 24.34
C LYS A 38 1.80 -19.95 24.52
N LEU A 39 2.85 -19.56 23.78
CA LEU A 39 3.36 -18.20 23.81
C LEU A 39 2.74 -17.37 22.68
N CYS A 40 2.67 -16.07 22.93
CA CYS A 40 2.18 -15.12 21.93
C CYS A 40 3.25 -14.89 20.87
N GLY A 41 2.94 -15.21 19.61
CA GLY A 41 3.77 -14.86 18.46
C GLY A 41 3.15 -13.78 17.56
N CYS A 42 1.92 -13.31 17.88
CA CYS A 42 1.24 -12.28 17.10
C CYS A 42 1.38 -10.85 17.68
N GLY A 43 2.03 -10.70 18.83
CA GLY A 43 2.21 -9.41 19.49
C GLY A 43 1.00 -8.82 20.21
N LEU A 44 -0.22 -9.35 19.98
CA LEU A 44 -1.49 -8.76 20.44
C LEU A 44 -1.99 -9.24 21.80
N SER A 45 -1.38 -10.29 22.39
CA SER A 45 -1.81 -10.81 23.68
C SER A 45 -1.71 -9.75 24.78
N GLN A 46 -2.73 -9.69 25.61
CA GLN A 46 -2.75 -8.87 26.83
C GLN A 46 -2.10 -9.61 28.02
N ASP A 47 -1.87 -10.93 27.90
CA ASP A 47 -1.22 -11.80 28.91
C ASP A 47 0.20 -12.22 28.45
N LYS A 48 1.01 -11.27 28.04
CA LYS A 48 2.39 -11.57 27.57
C LYS A 48 3.23 -12.20 28.67
N PRO A 49 4.06 -13.22 28.35
CA PRO A 49 4.38 -13.76 27.04
C PRO A 49 3.38 -14.83 26.53
N PHE A 50 2.31 -15.12 27.23
CA PHE A 50 1.38 -16.20 26.92
C PHE A 50 0.37 -15.82 25.83
N CYS A 51 -0.15 -16.83 25.14
CA CYS A 51 -1.17 -16.66 24.11
C CYS A 51 -2.57 -16.66 24.78
N ASP A 52 -3.26 -15.54 24.71
CA ASP A 52 -4.66 -15.36 25.14
C ASP A 52 -5.68 -15.58 24.00
N LYS A 53 -5.21 -16.06 22.83
CA LYS A 53 -5.97 -16.25 21.58
C LYS A 53 -6.36 -14.97 20.86
N SER A 54 -5.84 -13.80 21.20
CA SER A 54 -6.06 -12.55 20.46
C SER A 54 -5.77 -12.69 18.97
N HIS A 55 -4.88 -13.63 18.55
CA HIS A 55 -4.62 -13.95 17.15
C HIS A 55 -5.87 -14.44 16.38
N ALA A 56 -6.92 -14.93 17.04
CA ALA A 56 -8.16 -15.31 16.38
C ALA A 56 -8.88 -14.09 15.78
N ASN A 57 -8.66 -12.91 16.37
CA ASN A 57 -9.22 -11.64 15.94
C ASN A 57 -8.16 -10.72 15.31
N TYR A 58 -6.96 -11.26 14.99
CA TYR A 58 -5.81 -10.48 14.54
C TYR A 58 -6.17 -9.54 13.38
N VAL A 59 -6.77 -10.07 12.31
CA VAL A 59 -7.15 -9.27 11.14
C VAL A 59 -8.06 -8.11 11.55
N SER A 60 -9.11 -8.36 12.30
CA SER A 60 -10.06 -7.32 12.73
C SER A 60 -9.43 -6.27 13.63
N ILE A 61 -8.53 -6.67 14.53
CA ILE A 61 -7.83 -5.74 15.44
C ILE A 61 -6.88 -4.85 14.66
N VAL A 62 -6.04 -5.44 13.80
CA VAL A 62 -5.06 -4.65 13.02
C VAL A 62 -5.77 -3.78 11.99
N THR A 63 -6.80 -4.29 11.31
CA THR A 63 -7.61 -3.45 10.39
C THR A 63 -8.16 -2.22 11.13
N ARG A 64 -8.80 -2.41 12.30
CA ARG A 64 -9.33 -1.28 13.08
C ARG A 64 -8.23 -0.33 13.50
N MET A 65 -7.09 -0.83 13.95
CA MET A 65 -5.94 0.00 14.34
C MET A 65 -5.47 0.91 13.18
N LEU A 66 -5.38 0.38 11.97
CA LEU A 66 -4.98 1.15 10.78
C LEU A 66 -6.06 2.16 10.34
N GLU A 67 -7.34 1.77 10.41
CA GLU A 67 -8.45 2.68 10.11
C GLU A 67 -8.55 3.81 11.14
N ASP A 68 -8.34 3.52 12.44
CA ASP A 68 -8.28 4.53 13.50
C ASP A 68 -7.07 5.47 13.31
N ALA A 69 -5.91 4.94 12.90
CA ALA A 69 -4.72 5.74 12.57
C ALA A 69 -5.01 6.73 11.43
N ARG A 70 -5.65 6.24 10.37
CA ARG A 70 -6.06 7.06 9.23
C ARG A 70 -7.07 8.14 9.64
N ALA A 71 -8.12 7.76 10.36
CA ALA A 71 -9.20 8.68 10.75
C ALA A 71 -8.74 9.79 11.70
N ASN A 72 -7.72 9.53 12.52
CA ASN A 72 -7.20 10.47 13.52
C ASN A 72 -5.86 11.11 13.12
N ALA A 73 -5.34 10.85 11.91
CA ALA A 73 -4.03 11.30 11.43
C ALA A 73 -2.91 11.04 12.47
N LYS A 74 -2.91 9.84 13.06
CA LYS A 74 -1.99 9.49 14.14
C LYS A 74 -1.30 8.16 13.88
N ALA A 75 0.03 8.19 13.77
CA ALA A 75 0.81 6.99 13.55
C ALA A 75 0.62 5.94 14.64
N VAL A 76 0.66 4.66 14.23
CA VAL A 76 0.66 3.50 15.11
C VAL A 76 1.96 2.72 14.99
N THR A 77 2.32 2.01 16.05
CA THR A 77 3.52 1.15 16.02
C THR A 77 3.27 -0.08 15.14
N PRO A 78 4.20 -0.42 14.24
CA PRO A 78 4.12 -1.67 13.47
C PRO A 78 3.99 -2.88 14.40
N VAL A 79 3.10 -3.80 14.05
CA VAL A 79 2.86 -5.02 14.85
C VAL A 79 3.54 -6.25 14.24
N GLY A 80 4.28 -6.07 13.13
CA GLY A 80 4.91 -7.16 12.39
C GLY A 80 3.86 -8.04 11.75
N VAL A 81 3.15 -7.51 10.77
CA VAL A 81 2.13 -8.26 10.03
C VAL A 81 2.79 -9.40 9.26
N TRP A 82 2.13 -10.56 9.23
CA TRP A 82 2.65 -11.72 8.50
C TRP A 82 1.96 -11.89 7.17
N ASN A 83 2.77 -12.20 6.17
CA ASN A 83 2.50 -12.42 4.75
C ASN A 83 1.00 -12.64 4.39
N MET A 84 0.43 -13.79 4.75
CA MET A 84 -0.97 -14.11 4.42
C MET A 84 -1.99 -13.18 5.08
N ARG A 85 -1.68 -12.64 6.26
CA ARG A 85 -2.57 -11.75 7.01
C ARG A 85 -2.61 -10.33 6.46
N ALA A 86 -1.53 -9.88 5.84
CA ALA A 86 -1.46 -8.56 5.22
C ALA A 86 -2.57 -8.37 4.17
N TYR A 87 -2.74 -9.35 3.29
CA TYR A 87 -3.80 -9.33 2.27
C TYR A 87 -5.21 -9.39 2.85
N GLU A 88 -5.41 -10.20 3.93
CA GLU A 88 -6.69 -10.26 4.62
C GLU A 88 -7.05 -8.92 5.29
N ILE A 89 -6.07 -8.25 5.92
CA ILE A 89 -6.24 -6.93 6.54
C ILE A 89 -6.60 -5.89 5.49
N ARG A 90 -5.84 -5.81 4.38
CA ARG A 90 -6.12 -4.90 3.28
C ARG A 90 -7.52 -5.11 2.69
N LYS A 91 -7.90 -6.37 2.45
CA LYS A 91 -9.24 -6.71 1.96
C LYS A 91 -10.33 -6.26 2.94
N ARG A 92 -10.16 -6.50 4.22
CA ARG A 92 -11.10 -6.08 5.25
C ARG A 92 -11.21 -4.55 5.35
N SER A 93 -10.10 -3.83 5.21
CA SER A 93 -10.11 -2.36 5.15
C SER A 93 -10.95 -1.86 3.98
N LEU A 94 -10.77 -2.43 2.77
CA LEU A 94 -11.62 -2.11 1.62
C LEU A 94 -13.10 -2.41 1.92
N GLU A 95 -13.42 -3.61 2.42
CA GLU A 95 -14.80 -3.99 2.76
C GLU A 95 -15.45 -2.99 3.72
N ASN A 96 -14.71 -2.51 4.72
CA ASN A 96 -15.20 -1.50 5.67
C ASN A 96 -15.51 -0.17 4.98
N ARG A 97 -14.66 0.29 4.06
CA ARG A 97 -14.87 1.53 3.28
C ARG A 97 -16.10 1.43 2.38
N LEU A 98 -16.23 0.31 1.67
CA LEU A 98 -17.41 0.07 0.82
C LEU A 98 -18.70 0.01 1.65
N ALA A 99 -18.66 -0.56 2.85
CA ALA A 99 -19.81 -0.65 3.76
C ALA A 99 -20.29 0.72 4.27
N VAL A 100 -19.44 1.75 4.28
CA VAL A 100 -19.82 3.13 4.64
C VAL A 100 -20.14 4.00 3.43
N GLY A 101 -20.18 3.43 2.22
CA GLY A 101 -20.66 4.08 1.01
C GLY A 101 -19.56 4.60 0.07
N GLU A 102 -18.29 4.34 0.33
CA GLU A 102 -17.24 4.61 -0.65
C GLU A 102 -17.34 3.65 -1.85
N ASN A 103 -16.91 4.07 -3.02
CA ASN A 103 -16.86 3.25 -4.22
C ASN A 103 -15.41 2.94 -4.60
N LEU A 104 -15.13 1.67 -4.92
CA LEU A 104 -13.84 1.28 -5.50
C LEU A 104 -13.74 1.89 -6.91
N ILE A 105 -12.71 2.69 -7.14
CA ILE A 105 -12.45 3.33 -8.44
C ILE A 105 -11.21 2.78 -9.14
N GLY A 106 -10.36 2.05 -8.45
CA GLY A 106 -9.15 1.49 -9.05
C GLY A 106 -8.09 1.07 -8.05
N VAL A 107 -6.85 1.07 -8.51
CA VAL A 107 -5.67 0.68 -7.73
C VAL A 107 -4.48 1.58 -8.01
N LYS A 108 -3.57 1.65 -7.05
CA LYS A 108 -2.25 2.23 -7.24
C LYS A 108 -1.18 1.16 -7.02
N PHE A 109 -0.05 1.30 -7.67
CA PHE A 109 1.10 0.42 -7.51
C PHE A 109 2.26 1.17 -6.87
N GLY A 110 3.04 0.47 -6.05
CA GLY A 110 4.19 1.04 -5.37
C GLY A 110 5.08 -0.06 -4.79
N GLY A 111 6.15 0.32 -4.10
CA GLY A 111 6.98 -0.62 -3.36
C GLY A 111 8.48 -0.61 -3.65
N ALA A 112 8.94 0.25 -4.56
CA ALA A 112 10.37 0.35 -4.88
C ALA A 112 11.25 0.77 -3.69
N LEU A 113 10.67 1.39 -2.65
CA LEU A 113 11.38 1.89 -1.47
C LEU A 113 11.15 1.04 -0.20
N LEU A 114 10.38 -0.04 -0.29
CA LEU A 114 10.04 -0.84 0.89
C LEU A 114 11.16 -1.82 1.23
N LYS A 115 11.44 -1.97 2.53
CA LYS A 115 12.37 -2.98 3.03
C LYS A 115 11.78 -4.38 2.87
N SER A 116 12.56 -5.29 2.34
CA SER A 116 12.24 -6.71 2.28
C SER A 116 13.44 -7.50 2.80
N ASP A 117 13.17 -8.57 3.54
CA ASP A 117 14.19 -9.53 3.97
C ASP A 117 14.78 -10.33 2.80
N SER A 118 14.16 -10.25 1.61
CA SER A 118 14.69 -10.79 0.35
C SER A 118 14.65 -9.73 -0.73
N VAL A 119 15.81 -9.37 -1.27
CA VAL A 119 15.98 -8.37 -2.35
C VAL A 119 15.10 -8.68 -3.57
N GLU A 120 14.86 -9.95 -3.87
CA GLU A 120 14.02 -10.39 -5.00
C GLU A 120 12.55 -9.96 -4.86
N LYS A 121 12.00 -9.89 -3.63
CA LYS A 121 10.60 -9.50 -3.41
C LYS A 121 10.34 -8.00 -3.48
N CYS A 122 11.36 -7.16 -3.32
CA CYS A 122 11.23 -5.69 -3.39
C CYS A 122 10.81 -5.20 -4.78
N TYR A 123 11.20 -5.91 -5.85
CA TYR A 123 10.90 -5.52 -7.22
C TYR A 123 9.52 -5.99 -7.73
N GLU A 124 8.82 -6.81 -6.96
CA GLU A 124 7.52 -7.32 -7.39
C GLU A 124 6.37 -6.30 -7.26
N GLY A 125 6.60 -5.13 -6.67
CA GLY A 125 5.59 -4.09 -6.44
C GLY A 125 4.40 -4.59 -5.60
N ILE A 126 3.81 -3.72 -4.84
CA ILE A 126 2.56 -3.98 -4.12
C ILE A 126 1.48 -3.06 -4.68
N PHE A 127 0.21 -3.39 -4.44
CA PHE A 127 -0.88 -2.51 -4.83
C PHE A 127 -1.78 -2.16 -3.65
N GLY A 128 -2.37 -0.97 -3.71
CA GLY A 128 -3.43 -0.50 -2.83
C GLY A 128 -4.70 -0.22 -3.60
N PHE A 129 -5.84 -0.40 -2.96
CA PHE A 129 -7.15 -0.04 -3.51
C PHE A 129 -7.38 1.46 -3.38
N LEU A 130 -7.97 2.05 -4.41
CA LEU A 130 -8.37 3.45 -4.46
C LEU A 130 -9.88 3.56 -4.42
N THR A 131 -10.39 4.40 -3.53
CA THR A 131 -11.81 4.73 -3.46
C THR A 131 -12.04 6.19 -3.89
N ASP A 132 -13.28 6.52 -4.27
CA ASP A 132 -13.68 7.87 -4.66
C ASP A 132 -13.44 8.91 -3.54
N ALA A 133 -13.57 8.50 -2.27
CA ALA A 133 -13.28 9.34 -1.11
C ALA A 133 -11.81 9.77 -0.98
N MET A 134 -10.89 9.13 -1.74
CA MET A 134 -9.46 9.48 -1.75
C MET A 134 -9.13 10.54 -2.80
N GLN A 135 -10.08 10.94 -3.65
CA GLN A 135 -9.83 11.93 -4.70
C GLN A 135 -9.75 13.35 -4.13
N ILE A 136 -8.68 14.04 -4.52
CA ILE A 136 -8.48 15.47 -4.27
C ILE A 136 -9.04 16.22 -5.48
N GLU A 137 -9.97 17.15 -5.24
CA GLU A 137 -10.47 18.01 -6.30
C GLU A 137 -9.56 19.23 -6.49
N THR A 138 -9.43 20.07 -5.46
CA THR A 138 -8.65 21.33 -5.50
C THR A 138 -7.76 21.54 -4.29
N GLU A 139 -8.11 20.98 -3.14
CA GLU A 139 -7.44 21.21 -1.87
C GLU A 139 -7.26 19.93 -1.07
N LEU A 140 -6.13 19.82 -0.39
CA LEU A 140 -5.78 18.71 0.51
C LEU A 140 -5.43 19.27 1.90
N ASN A 141 -6.13 18.81 2.92
CA ASN A 141 -5.79 19.13 4.30
C ASN A 141 -4.67 18.22 4.82
N LEU A 142 -3.45 18.74 4.97
CA LEU A 142 -2.30 17.99 5.49
C LEU A 142 -2.52 17.52 6.94
N GLY A 143 -3.33 18.24 7.71
CA GLY A 143 -3.68 17.85 9.08
C GLY A 143 -4.49 16.56 9.17
N SER A 144 -5.03 16.05 8.06
CA SER A 144 -5.72 14.75 7.97
C SER A 144 -4.79 13.57 7.63
N LEU A 145 -3.49 13.82 7.43
CA LEU A 145 -2.47 12.86 7.03
C LEU A 145 -1.38 12.77 8.09
N ILE A 146 -0.57 11.71 8.04
CA ILE A 146 0.44 11.40 9.06
C ILE A 146 1.83 11.90 8.61
N ALA A 147 2.30 11.43 7.46
CA ALA A 147 3.61 11.77 6.92
C ALA A 147 3.56 11.75 5.38
N PRO A 148 2.75 12.63 4.75
CA PRO A 148 2.45 12.52 3.34
C PRO A 148 3.66 12.84 2.45
N LEU A 149 3.79 12.03 1.36
CA LEU A 149 4.73 12.26 0.27
C LEU A 149 3.94 12.44 -1.02
N ALA A 150 4.28 13.45 -1.83
CA ALA A 150 3.72 13.64 -3.17
C ALA A 150 4.57 12.90 -4.21
N GLU A 151 3.92 12.13 -5.07
CA GLU A 151 4.56 11.33 -6.12
C GLU A 151 3.91 11.62 -7.48
N ALA A 152 4.75 11.76 -8.53
CA ALA A 152 4.27 12.01 -9.89
C ALA A 152 4.10 10.70 -10.65
N GLU A 153 2.91 10.50 -11.24
CA GLU A 153 2.52 9.24 -11.87
C GLU A 153 1.77 9.44 -13.19
N VAL A 154 1.76 8.39 -14.00
CA VAL A 154 0.80 8.25 -15.10
C VAL A 154 -0.42 7.49 -14.57
N VAL A 155 -1.61 7.96 -14.91
CA VAL A 155 -2.86 7.27 -14.59
C VAL A 155 -3.46 6.70 -15.86
N PHE A 156 -3.84 5.43 -15.81
CA PHE A 156 -4.48 4.71 -16.90
C PHE A 156 -5.96 4.46 -16.58
N LYS A 157 -6.85 4.66 -17.55
CA LYS A 157 -8.28 4.33 -17.42
C LYS A 157 -8.63 3.13 -18.28
N LEU A 158 -9.26 2.13 -17.66
CA LEU A 158 -9.63 0.90 -18.34
C LEU A 158 -10.80 1.09 -19.32
N ALA A 159 -10.68 0.48 -20.50
CA ALA A 159 -11.71 0.42 -21.53
C ALA A 159 -12.70 -0.72 -21.28
N LYS A 160 -12.23 -1.79 -20.65
CA LYS A 160 -12.99 -3.02 -20.36
C LYS A 160 -12.48 -3.65 -19.07
N ASP A 161 -13.19 -4.65 -18.57
CA ASP A 161 -12.83 -5.37 -17.37
C ASP A 161 -11.42 -5.97 -17.49
N LEU A 162 -10.61 -5.79 -16.46
CA LEU A 162 -9.30 -6.39 -16.34
C LEU A 162 -9.41 -7.57 -15.36
N ASP A 163 -9.64 -8.75 -15.91
CA ASP A 163 -9.96 -10.00 -15.20
C ASP A 163 -8.86 -11.06 -15.33
N ARG A 164 -7.78 -10.76 -16.07
CA ARG A 164 -6.64 -11.64 -16.33
C ARG A 164 -5.35 -10.88 -16.54
N SER A 165 -4.24 -11.59 -16.55
CA SER A 165 -2.98 -11.06 -17.05
C SER A 165 -3.06 -10.77 -18.54
N ILE A 166 -2.46 -9.66 -18.99
CA ILE A 166 -2.40 -9.24 -20.40
C ILE A 166 -0.96 -9.03 -20.83
N SER A 167 -0.71 -9.10 -22.13
CA SER A 167 0.60 -8.76 -22.73
C SER A 167 0.70 -7.26 -23.07
N LEU A 168 1.91 -6.81 -23.39
CA LEU A 168 2.15 -5.42 -23.79
C LEU A 168 1.41 -5.07 -25.09
N GLU A 169 1.27 -6.02 -26.00
CA GLU A 169 0.54 -5.85 -27.27
C GLU A 169 -0.96 -5.64 -27.05
N GLU A 170 -1.51 -6.21 -25.97
CA GLU A 170 -2.92 -6.10 -25.62
C GLU A 170 -3.28 -4.80 -24.87
N VAL A 171 -2.29 -4.06 -24.35
CA VAL A 171 -2.54 -2.90 -23.45
C VAL A 171 -3.54 -1.92 -24.04
N PHE A 172 -3.42 -1.58 -25.32
CA PHE A 172 -4.32 -0.62 -25.97
C PHE A 172 -5.75 -1.15 -26.23
N ASP A 173 -6.00 -2.42 -25.98
CA ASP A 173 -7.36 -2.98 -25.95
C ASP A 173 -8.01 -2.83 -24.59
N PHE A 174 -7.18 -2.70 -23.53
CA PHE A 174 -7.62 -2.56 -22.14
C PHE A 174 -7.58 -1.13 -21.63
N VAL A 175 -6.74 -0.25 -22.20
CA VAL A 175 -6.61 1.15 -21.77
C VAL A 175 -7.23 2.09 -22.78
N SER A 176 -8.21 2.88 -22.35
CA SER A 176 -8.88 3.89 -23.18
C SER A 176 -8.20 5.26 -23.09
N HIS A 177 -7.86 5.70 -21.90
CA HIS A 177 -7.36 7.04 -21.64
C HIS A 177 -6.17 7.01 -20.67
N ILE A 178 -5.38 8.07 -20.72
CA ILE A 178 -4.31 8.37 -19.78
C ILE A 178 -4.48 9.77 -19.22
N ALA A 179 -3.92 10.03 -18.06
CA ALA A 179 -3.88 11.35 -17.44
C ALA A 179 -2.60 11.49 -16.58
N PRO A 180 -2.11 12.72 -16.32
CA PRO A 180 -1.18 12.97 -15.25
C PRO A 180 -1.85 12.77 -13.90
N GLY A 181 -1.13 12.18 -12.94
CA GLY A 181 -1.60 11.96 -11.58
C GLY A 181 -0.60 12.43 -10.53
N ILE A 182 -1.13 12.79 -9.38
CA ILE A 182 -0.36 12.92 -8.14
C ILE A 182 -0.91 11.89 -7.17
N GLU A 183 -0.06 10.94 -6.74
CA GLU A 183 -0.36 10.12 -5.57
C GLU A 183 0.17 10.83 -4.34
N VAL A 184 -0.62 10.81 -3.27
CA VAL A 184 -0.19 11.17 -1.92
C VAL A 184 -0.02 9.86 -1.15
N PHE A 185 1.23 9.42 -1.04
CA PHE A 185 1.61 8.31 -0.18
C PHE A 185 1.53 8.76 1.27
N ASP A 186 0.86 8.00 2.14
CA ASP A 186 0.75 8.30 3.57
C ASP A 186 0.75 7.00 4.39
N CYS A 187 1.84 6.73 5.10
CA CYS A 187 1.99 5.49 5.85
C CYS A 187 1.39 5.61 7.26
N ARG A 188 0.42 4.74 7.61
CA ARG A 188 -0.20 4.75 8.95
C ARG A 188 0.73 4.33 10.07
N TYR A 189 1.87 3.76 9.76
CA TYR A 189 2.93 3.51 10.74
C TYR A 189 3.85 4.72 10.99
N GLY A 190 3.69 5.80 10.23
CA GLY A 190 4.53 7.00 10.31
C GLY A 190 5.99 6.78 9.89
N ALA A 191 6.38 5.55 9.65
CA ALA A 191 7.72 5.22 9.21
C ALA A 191 7.82 5.33 7.69
N ILE A 192 8.93 5.90 7.21
CA ILE A 192 9.20 6.02 5.78
C ILE A 192 9.54 4.64 5.17
N ASP A 193 9.92 3.66 6.00
CA ASP A 193 10.37 2.33 5.60
C ASP A 193 9.60 1.22 6.32
N PRO A 194 8.30 0.99 6.06
CA PRO A 194 7.60 -0.16 6.60
C PRO A 194 8.13 -1.47 6.00
N TYR A 195 8.02 -2.58 6.74
CA TYR A 195 8.17 -3.90 6.12
C TYR A 195 7.09 -4.10 5.06
N ILE A 196 7.39 -4.90 4.04
CA ILE A 196 6.49 -5.10 2.90
C ILE A 196 5.10 -5.61 3.32
N ASP A 197 5.04 -6.52 4.29
CA ASP A 197 3.76 -7.05 4.80
C ASP A 197 2.96 -5.98 5.56
N ASP A 198 3.63 -5.09 6.31
CA ASP A 198 2.98 -3.95 6.95
C ASP A 198 2.43 -2.97 5.92
N ALA A 199 3.19 -2.68 4.87
CA ALA A 199 2.73 -1.81 3.78
C ALA A 199 1.55 -2.41 3.00
N ILE A 200 1.54 -3.73 2.74
CA ILE A 200 0.39 -4.42 2.13
C ILE A 200 -0.84 -4.30 3.02
N ALA A 201 -0.69 -4.55 4.34
CA ALA A 201 -1.78 -4.42 5.31
C ALA A 201 -2.33 -3.00 5.37
N ASP A 202 -1.45 -2.00 5.22
CA ASP A 202 -1.75 -0.58 5.18
C ASP A 202 -2.18 -0.08 3.78
N ASN A 203 -2.76 -0.96 2.97
CA ASN A 203 -3.25 -0.63 1.64
C ASN A 203 -2.18 0.00 0.73
N ALA A 204 -0.96 -0.50 0.77
CA ALA A 204 0.22 0.05 0.10
C ALA A 204 0.47 1.54 0.42
N CYS A 205 0.11 1.96 1.64
CA CYS A 205 0.23 3.33 2.14
C CYS A 205 -0.52 4.37 1.28
N ALA A 206 -1.59 3.98 0.59
CA ALA A 206 -2.39 4.90 -0.20
C ALA A 206 -3.08 5.92 0.71
N GLY A 207 -2.81 7.21 0.50
CA GLY A 207 -3.39 8.35 1.23
C GLY A 207 -4.49 9.04 0.42
N ALA A 208 -4.10 9.77 -0.62
CA ALA A 208 -5.02 10.48 -1.50
C ALA A 208 -4.48 10.52 -2.94
N ILE A 209 -5.32 10.92 -3.89
CA ILE A 209 -4.94 11.01 -5.31
C ILE A 209 -5.54 12.25 -5.97
N ALA A 210 -4.80 12.85 -6.91
CA ALA A 210 -5.33 13.84 -7.83
C ALA A 210 -5.12 13.38 -9.27
N ILE A 211 -6.08 13.64 -10.16
CA ILE A 211 -6.07 13.18 -11.55
C ILE A 211 -6.35 14.37 -12.46
N GLY A 212 -5.52 14.53 -13.48
CA GLY A 212 -5.66 15.57 -14.48
C GLY A 212 -6.68 15.24 -15.56
N THR A 213 -6.66 16.05 -16.61
CA THR A 213 -7.55 15.85 -17.77
C THR A 213 -7.18 14.56 -18.51
N TRP A 214 -8.19 13.76 -18.81
CA TRP A 214 -8.08 12.55 -19.58
C TRP A 214 -7.86 12.83 -21.08
N VAL A 215 -6.88 12.12 -21.67
CA VAL A 215 -6.65 12.10 -23.12
C VAL A 215 -6.65 10.67 -23.64
N GLU A 216 -6.94 10.46 -24.93
CA GLU A 216 -6.96 9.13 -25.53
C GLU A 216 -5.58 8.48 -25.51
N ALA A 217 -5.49 7.25 -24.99
CA ALA A 217 -4.24 6.52 -24.81
C ALA A 217 -3.48 6.31 -26.14
N LYS A 218 -4.20 5.94 -27.22
CA LYS A 218 -3.63 5.64 -28.54
C LYS A 218 -3.04 6.86 -29.24
N SER A 219 -3.36 8.07 -28.80
CA SER A 219 -2.93 9.31 -29.43
C SER A 219 -1.59 9.83 -28.89
N HIS A 220 -0.98 9.14 -27.90
CA HIS A 220 0.19 9.63 -27.19
C HIS A 220 1.28 8.57 -27.06
N ASP A 221 2.52 8.96 -27.39
CA ASP A 221 3.70 8.13 -27.13
C ASP A 221 4.27 8.46 -25.74
N LEU A 222 3.79 7.74 -24.73
CA LEU A 222 4.30 7.89 -23.37
C LEU A 222 5.80 7.55 -23.26
N THR A 223 6.37 6.74 -24.15
CA THR A 223 7.77 6.35 -24.07
C THR A 223 8.74 7.49 -24.45
N ALA A 224 8.23 8.51 -25.15
CA ALA A 224 8.96 9.72 -25.51
C ALA A 224 8.65 10.92 -24.60
N SER A 225 7.76 10.75 -23.60
CA SER A 225 7.32 11.82 -22.72
C SER A 225 8.25 12.02 -21.52
N GLU A 226 8.17 13.20 -20.92
CA GLU A 226 8.76 13.53 -19.63
C GLU A 226 7.67 13.83 -18.61
N ILE A 227 7.91 13.50 -17.36
CA ILE A 227 7.04 13.82 -16.23
C ILE A 227 7.80 14.75 -15.28
N SER A 228 7.15 15.83 -14.90
CA SER A 228 7.71 16.88 -14.03
C SER A 228 6.79 17.10 -12.83
N ILE A 229 7.37 17.26 -11.64
CA ILE A 229 6.65 17.68 -10.44
C ILE A 229 7.18 19.04 -9.99
N PHE A 230 6.26 19.94 -9.70
CA PHE A 230 6.51 21.31 -9.24
C PHE A 230 5.92 21.49 -7.85
N VAL A 231 6.62 22.26 -7.02
CA VAL A 231 6.15 22.73 -5.71
C VAL A 231 6.24 24.24 -5.69
N ASN A 232 5.13 24.93 -5.43
CA ASN A 232 5.02 26.39 -5.47
C ASN A 232 5.58 26.99 -6.78
N GLU A 233 5.18 26.40 -7.92
CA GLU A 233 5.61 26.74 -9.29
C GLU A 233 7.11 26.51 -9.57
N SER A 234 7.88 26.05 -8.60
CA SER A 234 9.29 25.69 -8.79
C SER A 234 9.42 24.22 -9.21
N LEU A 235 10.15 23.97 -10.30
CA LEU A 235 10.47 22.60 -10.73
C LEU A 235 11.26 21.89 -9.62
N ASN A 236 10.71 20.80 -9.11
CA ASN A 236 11.38 19.97 -8.10
C ASN A 236 12.11 18.78 -8.74
N GLN A 237 11.40 18.01 -9.57
CA GLN A 237 11.99 16.88 -10.31
C GLN A 237 11.42 16.83 -11.73
N LYS A 238 12.25 16.36 -12.66
CA LYS A 238 11.87 16.08 -14.04
C LYS A 238 12.61 14.82 -14.51
N VAL A 239 11.86 13.85 -14.97
CA VAL A 239 12.39 12.55 -15.42
C VAL A 239 11.68 12.08 -16.68
N SER A 240 12.28 11.14 -17.41
CA SER A 240 11.57 10.43 -18.46
C SER A 240 10.50 9.52 -17.87
N THR A 241 9.34 9.42 -18.49
CA THR A 241 8.30 8.45 -18.13
C THR A 241 8.78 7.00 -18.17
N LYS A 242 9.90 6.71 -18.87
CA LYS A 242 10.58 5.41 -18.83
C LYS A 242 11.11 5.03 -17.43
N ALA A 243 11.17 5.97 -16.48
CA ALA A 243 11.43 5.66 -15.09
C ALA A 243 10.35 4.72 -14.51
N ILE A 244 9.15 4.74 -15.09
CA ILE A 244 8.06 3.80 -14.77
C ILE A 244 8.34 2.48 -15.50
N ALA A 245 8.83 1.48 -14.79
CA ALA A 245 9.04 0.11 -15.26
C ALA A 245 9.82 -0.03 -16.59
N GLY A 246 10.65 0.96 -16.97
CA GLY A 246 11.36 0.99 -18.26
C GLY A 246 10.48 1.36 -19.47
N ASN A 247 9.17 1.15 -19.33
CA ASN A 247 8.13 1.51 -20.29
C ASN A 247 6.83 1.74 -19.50
N PRO A 248 6.21 2.95 -19.55
CA PRO A 248 5.01 3.22 -18.76
C PRO A 248 3.85 2.23 -18.99
N TRP A 249 3.73 1.71 -20.21
CA TRP A 249 2.71 0.71 -20.54
C TRP A 249 2.95 -0.64 -19.85
N GLN A 250 4.20 -0.94 -19.50
CA GLN A 250 4.54 -2.15 -18.73
C GLN A 250 3.93 -2.11 -17.32
N ALA A 251 3.67 -0.92 -16.77
CA ALA A 251 2.99 -0.81 -15.48
C ALA A 251 1.59 -1.44 -15.51
N VAL A 252 0.85 -1.29 -16.62
CA VAL A 252 -0.47 -1.93 -16.78
C VAL A 252 -0.37 -3.45 -16.89
N VAL A 253 0.64 -3.96 -17.61
CA VAL A 253 0.92 -5.40 -17.71
C VAL A 253 1.23 -5.97 -16.34
N ASN A 254 2.16 -5.36 -15.61
CA ASN A 254 2.54 -5.77 -14.27
C ASN A 254 1.35 -5.71 -13.30
N ALA A 255 0.51 -4.67 -13.44
CA ALA A 255 -0.73 -4.54 -12.68
C ALA A 255 -1.69 -5.70 -12.95
N SER A 256 -1.90 -6.05 -14.22
CA SER A 256 -2.81 -7.12 -14.63
C SER A 256 -2.38 -8.48 -14.04
N GLU A 257 -1.10 -8.78 -14.05
CA GLU A 257 -0.54 -10.01 -13.46
C GLU A 257 -0.75 -10.07 -11.95
N LYS A 258 -0.44 -8.97 -11.23
CA LYS A 258 -0.60 -8.90 -9.78
C LYS A 258 -2.05 -9.02 -9.34
N LEU A 259 -2.97 -8.35 -10.06
CA LEU A 259 -4.40 -8.41 -9.78
C LEU A 259 -4.95 -9.80 -10.05
N ALA A 260 -4.59 -10.43 -11.17
CA ALA A 260 -4.99 -11.80 -11.49
C ALA A 260 -4.51 -12.80 -10.43
N ASN A 261 -3.25 -12.70 -10.00
CA ASN A 261 -2.69 -13.54 -8.94
C ASN A 261 -3.39 -13.32 -7.58
N ALA A 262 -3.89 -12.12 -7.33
CA ALA A 262 -4.67 -11.79 -6.14
C ALA A 262 -6.17 -12.13 -6.26
N GLY A 263 -6.63 -12.59 -7.42
CA GLY A 263 -8.05 -12.84 -7.69
C GLY A 263 -8.90 -11.56 -7.69
N VAL A 264 -8.30 -10.41 -8.07
CA VAL A 264 -8.96 -9.11 -8.14
C VAL A 264 -9.32 -8.78 -9.59
N VAL A 265 -10.58 -8.48 -9.83
CA VAL A 265 -11.08 -7.97 -11.13
C VAL A 265 -11.35 -6.48 -11.01
N LEU A 266 -10.82 -5.70 -11.93
CA LEU A 266 -11.15 -4.28 -12.05
C LEU A 266 -12.15 -4.09 -13.21
N PRO A 267 -13.35 -3.54 -12.96
CA PRO A 267 -14.32 -3.28 -14.02
C PRO A 267 -13.86 -2.17 -14.97
N ALA A 268 -14.45 -2.15 -16.17
CA ALA A 268 -14.29 -1.05 -17.12
C ALA A 268 -14.53 0.30 -16.45
N GLY A 269 -13.73 1.31 -16.82
CA GLY A 269 -13.73 2.63 -16.18
C GLY A 269 -12.86 2.75 -14.92
N SER A 270 -12.40 1.64 -14.33
CA SER A 270 -11.43 1.68 -13.23
C SER A 270 -10.12 2.32 -13.66
N ILE A 271 -9.40 2.84 -12.69
CA ILE A 271 -8.11 3.51 -12.90
C ILE A 271 -6.95 2.70 -12.31
N ILE A 272 -5.78 2.87 -12.93
CA ILE A 272 -4.52 2.30 -12.46
C ILE A 272 -3.51 3.44 -12.36
N PHE A 273 -3.00 3.72 -11.17
CA PHE A 273 -1.82 4.54 -10.95
C PHE A 273 -0.56 3.68 -11.18
N SER A 274 0.37 4.22 -11.96
CA SER A 274 1.51 3.48 -12.54
C SER A 274 2.55 3.01 -11.53
N GLY A 275 2.58 3.62 -10.37
CA GLY A 275 3.76 3.69 -9.53
C GLY A 275 4.60 4.92 -9.87
N SER A 276 5.29 5.46 -8.87
CA SER A 276 5.98 6.74 -8.96
C SER A 276 7.08 6.75 -10.02
N ALA A 277 7.09 7.79 -10.85
CA ALA A 277 8.20 8.10 -11.74
C ALA A 277 9.33 8.86 -11.02
N THR A 278 8.99 9.55 -9.91
CA THR A 278 9.88 10.44 -9.16
C THR A 278 10.12 9.91 -7.75
N ASN A 279 11.08 10.49 -7.04
CA ASN A 279 11.16 10.26 -5.59
C ASN A 279 10.00 10.99 -4.91
N GLY A 280 9.45 10.40 -3.86
CA GLY A 280 8.41 11.03 -3.05
C GLY A 280 8.91 12.33 -2.40
N ILE A 281 8.13 13.40 -2.48
CA ILE A 281 8.43 14.72 -1.90
C ILE A 281 7.64 14.88 -0.61
N ALA A 282 8.33 15.04 0.53
CA ALA A 282 7.67 15.32 1.80
C ALA A 282 6.82 16.60 1.69
N MET A 283 5.52 16.46 1.98
CA MET A 283 4.57 17.55 1.73
C MET A 283 4.62 18.62 2.83
N GLN A 284 4.49 19.84 2.37
CA GLN A 284 4.33 21.04 3.17
C GLN A 284 3.19 21.87 2.55
N PRO A 285 2.62 22.85 3.27
CA PRO A 285 1.64 23.74 2.67
C PRO A 285 2.16 24.41 1.40
N GLY A 286 1.33 24.40 0.34
CA GLY A 286 1.68 24.96 -0.96
C GLY A 286 1.03 24.24 -2.13
N LYS A 287 1.29 24.73 -3.34
CA LYS A 287 0.73 24.17 -4.57
C LYS A 287 1.61 23.05 -5.12
N TYR A 288 1.00 21.91 -5.38
CA TYR A 288 1.62 20.76 -6.04
C TYR A 288 1.06 20.63 -7.45
N ARG A 289 1.93 20.50 -8.44
CA ARG A 289 1.55 20.34 -9.85
C ARG A 289 2.42 19.28 -10.52
N VAL A 290 1.79 18.36 -11.24
CA VAL A 290 2.45 17.38 -12.09
C VAL A 290 2.06 17.66 -13.54
N GLU A 291 3.06 17.64 -14.43
CA GLU A 291 2.91 17.80 -15.87
C GLU A 291 3.54 16.63 -16.60
N ILE A 292 2.83 16.07 -17.57
CA ILE A 292 3.37 15.08 -18.53
C ILE A 292 3.37 15.71 -19.91
N THR A 293 4.56 15.81 -20.52
CA THR A 293 4.75 16.42 -21.83
C THR A 293 3.84 15.75 -22.87
N GLY A 294 3.01 16.56 -23.53
CA GLY A 294 2.08 16.10 -24.57
C GLY A 294 0.78 15.47 -24.03
N VAL A 295 0.61 15.30 -22.72
CA VAL A 295 -0.58 14.72 -22.09
C VAL A 295 -1.40 15.81 -21.37
N GLY A 296 -0.75 16.58 -20.49
CA GLY A 296 -1.43 17.62 -19.70
C GLY A 296 -0.85 17.75 -18.31
N GLU A 297 -1.65 18.35 -17.42
CA GLU A 297 -1.24 18.59 -16.02
C GLU A 297 -2.37 18.33 -15.02
N VAL A 298 -1.98 18.21 -13.76
CA VAL A 298 -2.86 18.16 -12.58
C VAL A 298 -2.26 18.99 -11.46
N SER A 299 -3.08 19.67 -10.68
CA SER A 299 -2.59 20.42 -9.52
C SER A 299 -3.63 20.52 -8.42
N PHE A 300 -3.17 20.68 -7.19
CA PHE A 300 -3.97 21.01 -6.02
C PHE A 300 -3.18 21.85 -5.01
N GLU A 301 -3.90 22.45 -4.05
CA GLU A 301 -3.33 23.21 -2.94
C GLU A 301 -3.31 22.35 -1.68
N ALA A 302 -2.14 22.16 -1.05
CA ALA A 302 -1.98 21.53 0.26
C ALA A 302 -2.01 22.59 1.36
N LYS A 303 -2.85 22.39 2.38
CA LYS A 303 -3.06 23.35 3.49
C LYS A 303 -2.81 22.73 4.85
#